data_6680609e24c09c6808fe8e6320e0b30d
#
_entry.id   6680609e24c09c6808fe8e6320e0b30d
#
_cell.length_a   1.000
_cell.length_b   1.000
_cell.length_c   1.000
_cell.angle_alpha   90.00
_cell.angle_beta   90.00
_cell.angle_gamma   90.00
#
_symmetry.space_group_name_H-M   'P 1'
#
loop_
_entity.id
_entity.type
_entity.pdbx_description
1 polymer ?
#
loop_
_entity_poly.entity_id
_entity_poly.type
_entity_poly.pdbx_seq_one_letter_code
_entity_poly.pdbx_strand_id
1 'polypeptide(L)'
;MIGVRNPKKTSFNSEDDGLSKCGQIWVNELRLTDFDEYGGWAANGRLTARVADVGNVTISGNMSTVGFGSIEKKVNERQKYNAYQYDLSSTFDLGKFFPEKNGVKIPMYIGRSESIRNPQYNPLDPDILLSTSLETLSSREEKDSLKHIAQDYVKRNSINFTNVRKSRTVKKGEEQRKSRIYDIENFTVSYSKNETFIRNINTEFNRTVNYRGSVTYNYNTQPKNIKPFSKFN
;
A
#
# COMPACT_ATOMS: atom_id res chain seq x y z
N MET A 1 -19.68 -5.85 -33.96
CA MET A 1 -20.05 -6.14 -35.37
C MET A 1 -21.47 -6.69 -35.38
N ILE A 2 -22.36 -6.12 -36.14
CA ILE A 2 -23.74 -6.63 -36.28
C ILE A 2 -23.79 -7.37 -37.60
N GLY A 3 -24.32 -8.59 -37.58
CA GLY A 3 -24.40 -9.40 -38.78
C GLY A 3 -25.57 -10.36 -38.71
N VAL A 4 -25.97 -10.84 -39.86
CA VAL A 4 -27.02 -11.86 -39.99
C VAL A 4 -26.38 -13.15 -40.47
N ARG A 5 -26.74 -14.23 -39.83
CA ARG A 5 -26.26 -15.56 -40.16
C ARG A 5 -27.43 -16.39 -40.65
N ASN A 6 -27.31 -16.97 -41.82
CA ASN A 6 -28.18 -18.04 -42.29
C ASN A 6 -27.60 -19.38 -41.78
N PRO A 7 -28.17 -20.01 -40.74
CA PRO A 7 -27.67 -21.26 -40.22
C PRO A 7 -27.85 -22.39 -41.25
N LYS A 8 -26.86 -23.26 -41.32
CA LYS A 8 -26.95 -24.46 -42.16
C LYS A 8 -28.04 -25.35 -41.65
N LYS A 9 -28.83 -25.93 -42.54
CA LYS A 9 -29.92 -26.87 -42.23
C LYS A 9 -29.41 -28.02 -41.35
N THR A 10 -30.05 -28.19 -40.19
CA THR A 10 -29.72 -29.23 -39.21
C THR A 10 -30.77 -30.32 -39.06
N SER A 11 -31.94 -30.12 -39.66
CA SER A 11 -33.10 -31.05 -39.53
C SER A 11 -33.69 -31.36 -40.91
N PHE A 12 -34.07 -32.61 -41.13
CA PHE A 12 -34.74 -33.06 -42.35
C PHE A 12 -36.13 -32.42 -42.59
N ASN A 13 -36.74 -31.86 -41.56
CA ASN A 13 -38.07 -31.26 -41.64
C ASN A 13 -38.06 -29.73 -41.80
N SER A 14 -36.94 -29.11 -42.10
CA SER A 14 -36.91 -27.66 -42.34
C SER A 14 -37.28 -27.38 -43.80
N GLU A 15 -38.16 -26.40 -44.04
CA GLU A 15 -38.53 -25.89 -45.36
C GLU A 15 -37.40 -25.14 -46.10
N ASP A 16 -36.19 -25.26 -45.62
CA ASP A 16 -35.04 -24.65 -46.23
C ASP A 16 -34.70 -25.34 -47.55
N ASP A 17 -34.74 -24.61 -48.65
CA ASP A 17 -34.46 -25.06 -50.00
C ASP A 17 -32.94 -25.13 -50.28
N GLY A 18 -32.10 -24.74 -49.30
CA GLY A 18 -30.64 -24.72 -49.47
C GLY A 18 -30.09 -23.62 -50.38
N LEU A 19 -30.92 -22.75 -50.90
CA LEU A 19 -30.55 -21.65 -51.77
C LEU A 19 -30.13 -20.42 -51.00
N SER A 20 -29.26 -19.64 -51.59
CA SER A 20 -28.89 -18.33 -51.03
C SER A 20 -30.06 -17.35 -51.11
N LYS A 21 -30.42 -16.72 -50.00
CA LYS A 21 -31.54 -15.79 -49.93
C LYS A 21 -31.01 -14.37 -49.77
N CYS A 22 -31.56 -13.44 -50.56
CA CYS A 22 -31.28 -12.01 -50.39
C CYS A 22 -32.28 -11.44 -49.40
N GLY A 23 -31.81 -10.72 -48.41
CA GLY A 23 -32.66 -10.02 -47.43
C GLY A 23 -32.11 -8.65 -47.15
N GLN A 24 -32.99 -7.70 -46.88
CA GLN A 24 -32.63 -6.40 -46.33
C GLN A 24 -32.94 -6.38 -44.86
N ILE A 25 -32.01 -5.95 -44.06
CA ILE A 25 -32.19 -5.83 -42.61
C ILE A 25 -32.04 -4.37 -42.24
N TRP A 26 -33.08 -3.86 -41.64
CA TRP A 26 -33.10 -2.49 -41.15
C TRP A 26 -32.84 -2.49 -39.66
N VAL A 27 -31.73 -1.88 -39.23
CA VAL A 27 -31.42 -1.68 -37.81
C VAL A 27 -31.76 -0.23 -37.49
N ASN A 28 -32.86 -0.05 -36.76
CA ASN A 28 -33.34 1.28 -36.42
C ASN A 28 -32.57 1.88 -35.21
N GLU A 29 -32.30 1.05 -34.22
CA GLU A 29 -31.70 1.53 -32.98
C GLU A 29 -30.83 0.44 -32.35
N LEU A 30 -29.61 0.82 -31.93
CA LEU A 30 -28.75 -0.02 -31.11
C LEU A 30 -28.87 0.44 -29.66
N ARG A 31 -29.45 -0.37 -28.81
CA ARG A 31 -29.52 -0.10 -27.37
C ARG A 31 -28.71 -1.13 -26.63
N LEU A 32 -27.93 -0.66 -25.65
CA LEU A 32 -27.35 -1.53 -24.65
C LEU A 32 -28.46 -1.92 -23.66
N THR A 33 -28.64 -3.22 -23.47
CA THR A 33 -29.50 -3.81 -22.47
C THR A 33 -28.67 -4.62 -21.50
N ASP A 34 -29.28 -5.09 -20.42
CA ASP A 34 -28.61 -5.93 -19.39
C ASP A 34 -27.37 -5.26 -18.76
N PHE A 35 -27.56 -4.01 -18.33
CA PHE A 35 -26.54 -3.36 -17.52
C PHE A 35 -26.31 -4.16 -16.25
N ASP A 36 -25.03 -4.40 -15.94
CA ASP A 36 -24.64 -4.96 -14.64
C ASP A 36 -24.92 -3.91 -13.56
N GLU A 37 -26.07 -4.04 -12.91
CA GLU A 37 -26.53 -3.15 -11.84
C GLU A 37 -26.02 -3.58 -10.46
N TYR A 38 -25.23 -4.63 -10.36
CA TYR A 38 -24.70 -5.10 -9.08
C TYR A 38 -23.87 -3.99 -8.41
N GLY A 39 -24.32 -3.62 -7.22
CA GLY A 39 -23.60 -2.65 -6.38
C GLY A 39 -22.36 -3.31 -5.77
N GLY A 40 -21.24 -2.57 -5.78
CA GLY A 40 -20.06 -2.94 -5.01
C GLY A 40 -20.24 -2.57 -3.55
N TRP A 41 -19.43 -3.17 -2.70
CA TRP A 41 -19.33 -2.85 -1.28
C TRP A 41 -17.89 -2.54 -0.88
N ALA A 42 -17.74 -1.83 0.20
CA ALA A 42 -16.43 -1.52 0.78
C ALA A 42 -16.48 -1.68 2.30
N ALA A 43 -15.36 -2.10 2.86
CA ALA A 43 -15.17 -2.19 4.29
C ALA A 43 -13.81 -1.66 4.67
N ASN A 44 -13.73 -1.02 5.83
CA ASN A 44 -12.46 -0.66 6.45
C ASN A 44 -12.47 -1.02 7.93
N GLY A 45 -11.30 -1.31 8.46
CA GLY A 45 -11.10 -1.59 9.87
C GLY A 45 -9.75 -1.09 10.33
N ARG A 46 -9.68 -0.63 11.58
CA ARG A 46 -8.44 -0.23 12.23
C ARG A 46 -8.42 -0.74 13.66
N LEU A 47 -7.31 -1.36 14.03
CA LEU A 47 -7.01 -1.78 15.39
C LEU A 47 -5.73 -1.09 15.83
N THR A 48 -5.77 -0.42 16.98
CA THR A 48 -4.59 0.18 17.61
C THR A 48 -4.43 -0.43 18.99
N ALA A 49 -3.26 -1.01 19.23
CA ALA A 49 -2.88 -1.58 20.51
C ALA A 49 -1.69 -0.83 21.09
N ARG A 50 -1.78 -0.46 22.34
CA ARG A 50 -0.67 0.09 23.10
C ARG A 50 0.03 -1.03 23.86
N VAL A 51 1.32 -1.20 23.61
CA VAL A 51 2.15 -2.22 24.24
C VAL A 51 2.87 -1.58 25.44
N ALA A 52 2.17 -1.53 26.57
CA ALA A 52 2.65 -0.87 27.80
C ALA A 52 3.28 0.50 27.50
N ASP A 53 4.48 0.74 28.03
CA ASP A 53 5.25 1.99 27.75
C ASP A 53 6.27 1.79 26.61
N VAL A 54 6.31 0.62 25.98
CA VAL A 54 7.31 0.28 24.95
C VAL A 54 6.91 0.84 23.60
N GLY A 55 5.60 0.89 23.29
CA GLY A 55 5.18 1.41 21.99
C GLY A 55 3.73 1.19 21.62
N ASN A 56 3.42 1.48 20.37
CA ASN A 56 2.10 1.31 19.79
C ASN A 56 2.20 0.46 18.51
N VAL A 57 1.18 -0.36 18.28
CA VAL A 57 0.99 -1.15 17.07
C VAL A 57 -0.37 -0.79 16.49
N THR A 58 -0.40 -0.42 15.23
CA THR A 58 -1.64 -0.16 14.49
C THR A 58 -1.69 -1.06 13.27
N ILE A 59 -2.80 -1.77 13.14
CA ILE A 59 -3.13 -2.59 11.98
C ILE A 59 -4.38 -1.98 11.36
N SER A 60 -4.36 -1.69 10.08
CA SER A 60 -5.53 -1.26 9.33
C SER A 60 -5.67 -2.04 8.04
N GLY A 61 -6.91 -2.22 7.63
CA GLY A 61 -7.25 -2.85 6.38
C GLY A 61 -8.42 -2.13 5.74
N ASN A 62 -8.40 -2.04 4.44
CA ASN A 62 -9.54 -1.63 3.65
C ASN A 62 -9.73 -2.56 2.47
N MET A 63 -10.96 -2.72 2.05
CA MET A 63 -11.31 -3.46 0.85
C MET A 63 -12.48 -2.79 0.14
N SER A 64 -12.48 -2.88 -1.17
CA SER A 64 -13.59 -2.47 -2.01
C SER A 64 -13.74 -3.43 -3.18
N THR A 65 -14.99 -3.68 -3.58
CA THR A 65 -15.29 -4.61 -4.66
C THR A 65 -15.66 -3.87 -5.94
N VAL A 66 -15.67 -4.62 -7.04
CA VAL A 66 -16.20 -4.15 -8.34
C VAL A 66 -17.59 -3.56 -8.14
N GLY A 67 -17.90 -2.48 -8.85
CA GLY A 67 -19.17 -1.77 -8.75
C GLY A 67 -19.27 -0.77 -7.59
N PHE A 68 -18.26 -0.70 -6.73
CA PHE A 68 -18.22 0.31 -5.67
C PHE A 68 -17.94 1.71 -6.23
N GLY A 69 -18.68 2.69 -5.79
CA GLY A 69 -18.51 4.09 -6.19
C GLY A 69 -19.54 5.00 -5.57
N SER A 70 -19.38 6.31 -5.78
CA SER A 70 -20.38 7.30 -5.36
C SER A 70 -21.73 7.06 -6.05
N ILE A 71 -22.83 7.39 -5.38
CA ILE A 71 -24.20 7.31 -5.92
C ILE A 71 -24.34 8.18 -7.17
N GLU A 72 -23.59 9.27 -7.27
CA GLU A 72 -23.61 10.19 -8.41
C GLU A 72 -22.93 9.62 -9.66
N LYS A 73 -22.07 8.62 -9.50
CA LYS A 73 -21.34 8.02 -10.62
C LYS A 73 -22.23 7.03 -11.37
N LYS A 74 -22.21 7.15 -12.70
CA LYS A 74 -22.84 6.18 -13.59
C LYS A 74 -22.22 4.79 -13.39
N VAL A 75 -22.95 3.74 -13.70
CA VAL A 75 -22.48 2.35 -13.52
C VAL A 75 -21.16 2.08 -14.26
N ASN A 76 -20.98 2.63 -15.44
CA ASN A 76 -19.76 2.48 -16.24
C ASN A 76 -18.52 3.22 -15.66
N GLU A 77 -18.74 4.19 -14.77
CA GLU A 77 -17.69 4.98 -14.12
C GLU A 77 -17.30 4.43 -12.74
N ARG A 78 -18.03 3.42 -12.26
CA ARG A 78 -17.73 2.76 -10.99
C ARG A 78 -16.49 1.89 -11.10
N GLN A 79 -15.95 1.53 -9.95
CA GLN A 79 -14.74 0.72 -9.83
C GLN A 79 -14.90 -0.63 -10.56
N LYS A 80 -13.94 -0.95 -11.45
CA LYS A 80 -13.89 -2.20 -12.21
C LYS A 80 -12.76 -3.13 -11.74
N TYR A 81 -12.43 -3.08 -10.45
CA TYR A 81 -11.44 -3.94 -9.82
C TYR A 81 -11.80 -4.19 -8.36
N ASN A 82 -11.35 -5.28 -7.80
CA ASN A 82 -11.36 -5.52 -6.37
C ASN A 82 -10.06 -4.97 -5.79
N ALA A 83 -10.15 -4.12 -4.78
CA ALA A 83 -8.99 -3.57 -4.10
C ALA A 83 -8.91 -4.07 -2.65
N TYR A 84 -7.71 -4.43 -2.25
CA TYR A 84 -7.38 -4.81 -0.87
C TYR A 84 -6.14 -4.04 -0.45
N GLN A 85 -6.17 -3.48 0.72
CA GLN A 85 -5.02 -2.81 1.30
C GLN A 85 -4.88 -3.19 2.76
N TYR A 86 -3.66 -3.53 3.16
CA TYR A 86 -3.29 -3.86 4.52
C TYR A 86 -2.12 -2.99 4.93
N ASP A 87 -2.25 -2.34 6.08
CA ASP A 87 -1.21 -1.48 6.64
C ASP A 87 -0.92 -1.92 8.08
N LEU A 88 0.33 -2.21 8.34
CA LEU A 88 0.88 -2.43 9.66
C LEU A 88 1.86 -1.32 9.96
N SER A 89 1.65 -0.59 11.05
CA SER A 89 2.60 0.41 11.54
C SER A 89 2.85 0.21 13.03
N SER A 90 4.10 0.26 13.42
CA SER A 90 4.51 0.06 14.81
C SER A 90 5.58 1.07 15.17
N THR A 91 5.42 1.68 16.31
CA THR A 91 6.42 2.56 16.91
C THR A 91 6.85 1.98 18.25
N PHE A 92 8.13 1.74 18.43
CA PHE A 92 8.70 1.22 19.66
C PHE A 92 9.84 2.10 20.16
N ASP A 93 9.95 2.25 21.47
CA ASP A 93 11.17 2.77 22.10
C ASP A 93 11.96 1.62 22.70
N LEU A 94 12.91 1.10 21.92
CA LEU A 94 13.79 0.00 22.36
C LEU A 94 14.69 0.40 23.54
N GLY A 95 14.84 1.71 23.78
CA GLY A 95 15.53 2.24 24.95
C GLY A 95 14.95 1.75 26.27
N LYS A 96 13.66 1.43 26.31
CA LYS A 96 12.97 0.91 27.48
C LYS A 96 13.44 -0.47 27.94
N PHE A 97 14.07 -1.25 27.08
CA PHE A 97 14.68 -2.54 27.44
C PHE A 97 16.03 -2.38 28.16
N PHE A 98 16.59 -1.19 28.18
CA PHE A 98 17.81 -0.88 28.91
C PHE A 98 17.49 -0.24 30.26
N PRO A 99 18.35 -0.44 31.27
CA PRO A 99 18.17 0.25 32.58
C PRO A 99 18.11 1.77 32.39
N GLU A 100 17.18 2.43 33.04
CA GLU A 100 16.94 3.88 32.94
C GLU A 100 18.19 4.72 33.22
N LYS A 101 19.07 4.23 34.12
CA LYS A 101 20.37 4.84 34.44
C LYS A 101 21.29 4.98 33.23
N ASN A 102 21.10 4.21 32.17
CA ASN A 102 21.91 4.32 30.95
C ASN A 102 21.45 5.48 30.04
N GLY A 103 20.22 5.97 30.21
CA GLY A 103 19.67 7.10 29.46
C GLY A 103 19.58 6.87 27.95
N VAL A 104 19.56 5.61 27.50
CA VAL A 104 19.53 5.27 26.08
C VAL A 104 18.11 5.41 25.54
N LYS A 105 17.95 6.12 24.42
CA LYS A 105 16.69 6.25 23.68
C LYS A 105 16.90 5.74 22.26
N ILE A 106 16.09 4.74 21.87
CA ILE A 106 16.16 4.09 20.56
C ILE A 106 14.74 4.02 20.00
N PRO A 107 14.19 5.15 19.52
CA PRO A 107 12.90 5.12 18.85
C PRO A 107 13.02 4.39 17.52
N MET A 108 12.18 3.38 17.31
CA MET A 108 12.12 2.57 16.11
C MET A 108 10.70 2.64 15.53
N TYR A 109 10.61 2.81 14.22
CA TYR A 109 9.39 2.67 13.45
C TYR A 109 9.52 1.51 12.48
N ILE A 110 8.50 0.64 12.45
CA ILE A 110 8.35 -0.42 11.46
C ILE A 110 7.02 -0.20 10.76
N GLY A 111 7.06 -0.12 9.44
CA GLY A 111 5.88 -0.01 8.60
C GLY A 111 5.89 -1.07 7.51
N ARG A 112 4.74 -1.70 7.28
CA ARG A 112 4.49 -2.58 6.14
C ARG A 112 3.13 -2.27 5.57
N SER A 113 3.10 -1.98 4.28
CA SER A 113 1.87 -1.72 3.52
C SER A 113 1.84 -2.60 2.30
N GLU A 114 0.70 -3.25 2.05
CA GLU A 114 0.45 -4.01 0.84
C GLU A 114 -0.85 -3.55 0.22
N SER A 115 -0.81 -3.24 -1.07
CA SER A 115 -1.97 -2.87 -1.89
C SER A 115 -2.07 -3.82 -3.07
N ILE A 116 -3.23 -4.42 -3.21
CA ILE A 116 -3.56 -5.44 -4.20
C ILE A 116 -4.79 -4.96 -4.96
N ARG A 117 -4.72 -4.90 -6.29
CA ARG A 117 -5.86 -4.64 -7.14
C ARG A 117 -6.01 -5.76 -8.15
N ASN A 118 -7.15 -6.41 -8.13
CA ASN A 118 -7.51 -7.47 -9.07
C ASN A 118 -8.53 -6.89 -10.05
N PRO A 119 -8.21 -6.74 -11.34
CA PRO A 119 -9.13 -6.20 -12.33
C PRO A 119 -10.31 -7.15 -12.56
N GLN A 120 -11.44 -6.59 -12.94
CA GLN A 120 -12.65 -7.35 -13.30
C GLN A 120 -12.45 -8.10 -14.60
N TYR A 121 -11.83 -7.45 -15.59
CA TYR A 121 -11.56 -7.99 -16.91
C TYR A 121 -10.08 -8.40 -17.01
N ASN A 122 -9.82 -9.37 -17.89
CA ASN A 122 -8.44 -9.78 -18.16
C ASN A 122 -7.69 -8.64 -18.88
N PRO A 123 -6.61 -8.08 -18.33
CA PRO A 123 -5.89 -6.99 -18.98
C PRO A 123 -5.24 -7.38 -20.33
N LEU A 124 -5.02 -8.68 -20.56
CA LEU A 124 -4.50 -9.20 -21.83
C LEU A 124 -5.60 -9.38 -22.88
N ASP A 125 -6.86 -9.52 -22.43
CA ASP A 125 -8.04 -9.65 -23.27
C ASP A 125 -9.22 -8.91 -22.61
N PRO A 126 -9.33 -7.59 -22.84
CA PRO A 126 -10.27 -6.71 -22.11
C PRO A 126 -11.75 -7.04 -22.29
N ASP A 127 -12.10 -7.86 -23.25
CA ASP A 127 -13.48 -8.29 -23.55
C ASP A 127 -13.93 -9.48 -22.67
N ILE A 128 -12.99 -10.14 -21.97
CA ILE A 128 -13.24 -11.33 -21.18
C ILE A 128 -13.05 -11.02 -19.68
N LEU A 129 -13.97 -11.51 -18.86
CA LEU A 129 -13.81 -11.45 -17.41
C LEU A 129 -12.57 -12.25 -16.97
N LEU A 130 -11.82 -11.72 -16.02
CA LEU A 130 -10.64 -12.40 -15.48
C LEU A 130 -11.02 -13.77 -14.87
N SER A 131 -12.18 -13.87 -14.21
CA SER A 131 -12.69 -15.14 -13.68
C SER A 131 -12.87 -16.20 -14.78
N THR A 132 -13.49 -15.82 -15.89
CA THR A 132 -13.71 -16.72 -17.04
C THR A 132 -12.37 -17.14 -17.65
N SER A 133 -11.44 -16.21 -17.83
CA SER A 133 -10.09 -16.53 -18.32
C SER A 133 -9.37 -17.53 -17.39
N LEU A 134 -9.54 -17.40 -16.07
CA LEU A 134 -8.97 -18.34 -15.12
C LEU A 134 -9.65 -19.72 -15.13
N GLU A 135 -10.95 -19.78 -15.39
CA GLU A 135 -11.70 -21.05 -15.47
C GLU A 135 -11.31 -21.87 -16.69
N THR A 136 -10.97 -21.23 -17.80
CA THR A 136 -10.53 -21.92 -19.03
C THR A 136 -9.16 -22.58 -18.91
N LEU A 137 -8.32 -22.16 -17.96
CA LEU A 137 -7.02 -22.74 -17.71
C LEU A 137 -7.14 -24.02 -16.88
N SER A 138 -6.45 -25.08 -17.29
CA SER A 138 -6.49 -26.37 -16.60
C SER A 138 -5.47 -26.49 -15.48
N SER A 139 -4.31 -25.87 -15.64
CA SER A 139 -3.21 -25.95 -14.68
C SER A 139 -3.34 -24.87 -13.60
N ARG A 140 -3.02 -25.25 -12.35
CA ARG A 140 -2.91 -24.30 -11.26
C ARG A 140 -1.79 -23.27 -11.47
N GLU A 141 -0.67 -23.72 -12.06
CA GLU A 141 0.48 -22.86 -12.35
C GLU A 141 0.13 -21.78 -13.38
N GLU A 142 -0.63 -22.13 -14.41
CA GLU A 142 -1.12 -21.16 -15.42
C GLU A 142 -2.07 -20.15 -14.79
N LYS A 143 -2.98 -20.59 -13.91
CA LYS A 143 -3.90 -19.70 -13.17
C LYS A 143 -3.14 -18.71 -12.28
N ASP A 144 -2.14 -19.20 -11.56
CA ASP A 144 -1.34 -18.37 -10.67
C ASP A 144 -0.47 -17.38 -11.49
N SER A 145 0.05 -17.83 -12.64
CA SER A 145 0.79 -16.96 -13.57
C SER A 145 -0.09 -15.84 -14.14
N LEU A 146 -1.30 -16.18 -14.63
CA LEU A 146 -2.23 -15.17 -15.15
C LEU A 146 -2.65 -14.16 -14.06
N LYS A 147 -2.98 -14.64 -12.86
CA LYS A 147 -3.27 -13.77 -11.71
C LYS A 147 -2.10 -12.85 -11.40
N HIS A 148 -0.89 -13.40 -11.45
CA HIS A 148 0.32 -12.66 -11.16
C HIS A 148 0.56 -11.51 -12.16
N ILE A 149 0.27 -11.74 -13.44
CA ILE A 149 0.40 -10.74 -14.51
C ILE A 149 -0.72 -9.71 -14.44
N ALA A 150 -1.96 -10.16 -14.21
CA ALA A 150 -3.14 -9.29 -14.23
C ALA A 150 -3.25 -8.38 -13.00
N GLN A 151 -2.60 -8.73 -11.90
CA GLN A 151 -2.73 -8.07 -10.61
C GLN A 151 -1.79 -6.88 -10.49
N ASP A 152 -2.34 -5.71 -10.11
CA ASP A 152 -1.51 -4.60 -9.61
C ASP A 152 -1.16 -4.87 -8.15
N TYR A 153 0.12 -4.99 -7.86
CA TYR A 153 0.64 -5.26 -6.53
C TYR A 153 1.70 -4.24 -6.13
N VAL A 154 1.48 -3.62 -5.00
CA VAL A 154 2.44 -2.68 -4.40
C VAL A 154 2.69 -3.09 -2.95
N LYS A 155 3.96 -3.30 -2.63
CA LYS A 155 4.42 -3.58 -1.27
C LYS A 155 5.43 -2.54 -0.83
N ARG A 156 5.26 -2.02 0.38
CA ARG A 156 6.20 -1.09 1.00
C ARG A 156 6.59 -1.60 2.37
N ASN A 157 7.89 -1.65 2.61
CA ASN A 157 8.46 -1.96 3.91
C ASN A 157 9.33 -0.78 4.36
N SER A 158 9.18 -0.36 5.61
CA SER A 158 9.95 0.74 6.19
C SER A 158 10.46 0.34 7.56
N ILE A 159 11.75 0.53 7.80
CA ILE A 159 12.37 0.40 9.11
C ILE A 159 13.17 1.66 9.36
N ASN A 160 12.79 2.41 10.38
CA ASN A 160 13.42 3.70 10.69
C ASN A 160 13.81 3.76 12.17
N PHE A 161 15.04 4.08 12.41
CA PHE A 161 15.56 4.47 13.72
C PHE A 161 15.77 5.97 13.70
N THR A 162 15.04 6.72 14.51
CA THR A 162 15.05 8.18 14.47
C THR A 162 15.55 8.72 15.78
N ASN A 163 16.56 9.60 15.73
CA ASN A 163 17.09 10.25 16.92
C ASN A 163 17.57 9.28 18.01
N VAL A 164 18.28 8.23 17.61
CA VAL A 164 18.96 7.34 18.55
C VAL A 164 20.02 8.16 19.28
N ARG A 165 19.88 8.25 20.59
CA ARG A 165 20.76 9.09 21.43
C ARG A 165 20.88 8.53 22.83
N LYS A 166 21.94 8.90 23.49
CA LYS A 166 22.12 8.75 24.93
C LYS A 166 21.76 10.07 25.62
N SER A 167 20.77 10.06 26.49
CA SER A 167 20.39 11.21 27.33
C SER A 167 21.21 11.19 28.63
N ARG A 168 21.52 12.34 29.13
CA ARG A 168 22.15 12.45 30.46
C ARG A 168 21.17 12.06 31.53
N THR A 169 21.58 11.14 32.37
CA THR A 169 20.85 10.76 33.57
C THR A 169 21.56 11.37 34.78
N VAL A 170 20.82 12.14 35.57
CA VAL A 170 21.32 12.70 36.84
C VAL A 170 20.81 11.78 37.96
N LYS A 171 21.73 11.28 38.77
CA LYS A 171 21.34 10.55 39.98
C LYS A 171 20.72 11.55 40.97
N LYS A 172 19.70 11.10 41.67
CA LYS A 172 19.01 11.93 42.67
C LYS A 172 20.02 12.38 43.74
N GLY A 173 20.32 13.68 43.79
CA GLY A 173 21.30 14.26 44.74
C GLY A 173 22.65 14.62 44.17
N GLU A 174 22.95 14.35 42.88
CA GLU A 174 24.20 14.78 42.22
C GLU A 174 23.93 16.02 41.36
N GLU A 175 24.84 16.99 41.36
CA GLU A 175 24.81 18.12 40.44
C GLU A 175 24.99 17.65 38.98
N GLN A 176 24.25 18.26 38.07
CA GLN A 176 24.33 17.93 36.65
C GLN A 176 25.76 18.25 36.11
N ARG A 177 26.51 17.24 35.72
CA ARG A 177 27.82 17.39 35.11
C ARG A 177 27.74 18.30 33.88
N LYS A 178 28.62 19.28 33.77
CA LYS A 178 28.71 20.17 32.59
C LYS A 178 29.01 19.36 31.33
N SER A 179 28.38 19.75 30.24
CA SER A 179 28.57 19.14 28.92
C SER A 179 30.02 19.38 28.46
N ARG A 180 30.67 18.31 28.01
CA ARG A 180 31.97 18.43 27.33
C ARG A 180 31.73 18.26 25.83
N ILE A 181 32.60 18.87 25.01
CA ILE A 181 32.51 18.84 23.54
C ILE A 181 32.49 17.40 23.00
N TYR A 182 33.22 16.49 23.59
CA TYR A 182 33.37 15.09 23.16
C TYR A 182 32.39 14.11 23.80
N ASP A 183 31.39 14.60 24.54
CA ASP A 183 30.40 13.71 25.16
C ASP A 183 29.57 13.04 24.10
N ILE A 184 29.38 11.71 24.20
CA ILE A 184 28.55 10.90 23.31
C ILE A 184 27.05 11.35 23.28
N GLU A 185 26.65 12.05 24.34
CA GLU A 185 25.30 12.60 24.52
C GLU A 185 25.01 13.78 23.57
N ASN A 186 26.05 14.34 22.96
CA ASN A 186 25.93 15.39 21.94
C ASN A 186 25.65 14.83 20.55
N PHE A 187 25.74 13.50 20.38
CA PHE A 187 25.51 12.83 19.11
C PHE A 187 24.12 12.23 19.05
N THR A 188 23.50 12.37 17.90
CA THR A 188 22.23 11.75 17.56
C THR A 188 22.37 11.04 16.22
N VAL A 189 21.97 9.79 16.17
CA VAL A 189 22.06 8.95 14.96
C VAL A 189 20.65 8.63 14.48
N SER A 190 20.46 8.74 13.18
CA SER A 190 19.22 8.27 12.53
C SER A 190 19.59 7.39 11.36
N TYR A 191 18.79 6.34 11.17
CA TYR A 191 18.93 5.39 10.08
C TYR A 191 17.56 5.02 9.54
N SER A 192 17.41 4.99 8.23
CA SER A 192 16.18 4.55 7.58
C SER A 192 16.46 3.62 6.41
N LYS A 193 15.65 2.59 6.29
CA LYS A 193 15.57 1.69 5.15
C LYS A 193 14.13 1.63 4.67
N ASN A 194 13.90 2.06 3.43
CA ASN A 194 12.59 2.01 2.79
C ASN A 194 12.69 1.18 1.53
N GLU A 195 11.84 0.17 1.41
CA GLU A 195 11.75 -0.71 0.27
C GLU A 195 10.36 -0.58 -0.34
N THR A 196 10.32 -0.39 -1.65
CA THR A 196 9.09 -0.40 -2.44
C THR A 196 9.23 -1.44 -3.54
N PHE A 197 8.26 -2.32 -3.62
CA PHE A 197 8.12 -3.32 -4.66
C PHE A 197 6.81 -3.06 -5.40
N ILE A 198 6.87 -2.97 -6.73
CA ILE A 198 5.74 -2.71 -7.61
C ILE A 198 5.74 -3.76 -8.72
N ARG A 199 4.57 -4.29 -9.00
CA ARG A 199 4.31 -5.19 -10.11
C ARG A 199 2.95 -4.89 -10.69
N ASN A 200 2.85 -4.86 -12.01
CA ASN A 200 1.61 -4.69 -12.76
C ASN A 200 1.78 -5.27 -14.18
N ILE A 201 0.75 -5.20 -15.02
CA ILE A 201 0.77 -5.73 -16.37
C ILE A 201 1.93 -5.21 -17.24
N ASN A 202 2.38 -3.98 -17.02
CA ASN A 202 3.45 -3.34 -17.80
C ASN A 202 4.84 -3.54 -17.17
N THR A 203 4.88 -3.97 -15.91
CA THR A 203 6.11 -4.07 -15.13
C THR A 203 6.12 -5.41 -14.43
N GLU A 204 6.99 -6.31 -14.85
CA GLU A 204 7.15 -7.61 -14.22
C GLU A 204 7.51 -7.47 -12.74
N PHE A 205 8.51 -6.65 -12.44
CA PHE A 205 8.77 -6.14 -11.10
C PHE A 205 9.63 -4.87 -11.14
N ASN A 206 9.40 -4.01 -10.17
CA ASN A 206 10.28 -2.89 -9.85
C ASN A 206 10.51 -2.89 -8.34
N ARG A 207 11.76 -3.07 -7.92
CA ARG A 207 12.16 -3.06 -6.53
C ARG A 207 13.13 -1.91 -6.28
N THR A 208 12.69 -0.96 -5.48
CA THR A 208 13.51 0.20 -5.08
C THR A 208 13.80 0.09 -3.60
N VAL A 209 15.07 0.16 -3.22
CA VAL A 209 15.51 0.16 -1.82
C VAL A 209 16.31 1.42 -1.56
N ASN A 210 15.83 2.23 -0.62
CA ASN A 210 16.47 3.47 -0.22
C ASN A 210 17.01 3.34 1.20
N TYR A 211 18.28 3.63 1.36
CA TYR A 211 18.97 3.72 2.65
C TYR A 211 19.32 5.17 2.93
N ARG A 212 19.11 5.61 4.15
CA ARG A 212 19.53 6.94 4.61
C ARG A 212 20.10 6.83 6.01
N GLY A 213 21.27 7.36 6.20
CA GLY A 213 21.92 7.51 7.50
C GLY A 213 22.25 8.97 7.76
N SER A 214 22.09 9.42 8.99
CA SER A 214 22.55 10.75 9.43
C SER A 214 23.08 10.69 10.84
N VAL A 215 24.13 11.48 11.08
CA VAL A 215 24.69 11.72 12.40
C VAL A 215 24.64 13.22 12.64
N THR A 216 23.99 13.63 13.71
CA THR A 216 23.86 15.03 14.09
C THR A 216 24.63 15.25 15.39
N TYR A 217 25.47 16.27 15.43
CA TYR A 217 26.18 16.71 16.62
C TYR A 217 25.56 18.02 17.11
N ASN A 218 25.16 18.04 18.38
CA ASN A 218 24.59 19.22 19.03
C ASN A 218 25.32 19.48 20.35
N TYR A 219 26.04 20.57 20.40
CA TYR A 219 26.69 21.01 21.61
C TYR A 219 26.18 22.39 22.04
N ASN A 220 25.66 22.47 23.25
CA ASN A 220 25.09 23.69 23.80
C ASN A 220 26.05 24.22 24.92
N THR A 221 26.61 25.39 24.68
CA THR A 221 27.42 26.10 25.68
C THR A 221 26.55 27.07 26.45
N GLN A 222 26.62 27.01 27.76
CA GLN A 222 26.08 28.09 28.60
C GLN A 222 27.16 29.16 28.78
N PRO A 223 27.09 30.31 28.08
CA PRO A 223 28.07 31.36 28.26
C PRO A 223 28.00 31.92 29.68
N LYS A 224 29.10 32.03 30.35
CA LYS A 224 29.17 32.80 31.61
C LYS A 224 29.02 34.26 31.25
N ASN A 225 27.96 34.90 31.78
CA ASN A 225 27.85 36.36 31.69
C ASN A 225 29.03 36.99 32.47
N ILE A 226 29.97 37.53 31.75
CA ILE A 226 31.05 38.32 32.34
C ILE A 226 30.51 39.74 32.50
N LYS A 227 30.37 40.18 33.72
CA LYS A 227 30.07 41.59 34.04
C LYS A 227 31.39 42.31 34.26
N PRO A 228 32.00 42.98 33.24
CA PRO A 228 33.36 43.51 33.34
C PRO A 228 33.51 44.61 34.40
N PHE A 229 32.41 45.30 34.76
CA PHE A 229 32.42 46.41 35.72
C PHE A 229 31.75 46.09 37.05
N SER A 230 31.52 44.81 37.40
CA SER A 230 30.87 44.46 38.68
C SER A 230 31.72 44.75 39.94
N LYS A 231 32.98 45.16 39.78
CA LYS A 231 33.89 45.56 40.87
C LYS A 231 33.92 47.05 41.11
N PHE A 232 33.17 47.86 40.36
CA PHE A 232 33.17 49.33 40.49
C PHE A 232 31.86 49.87 41.09
N ASN A 233 31.14 49.04 41.82
CA ASN A 233 29.99 49.45 42.69
C ASN A 233 30.33 49.14 44.12
#